data_fb5031aa85bc666fd61abc9f56029af7
#
_entry.id   fb5031aa85bc666fd61abc9f56029af7
#
_cell.length_a   1.000
_cell.length_b   1.000
_cell.length_c   1.000
_cell.angle_alpha   90.00
_cell.angle_beta   90.00
_cell.angle_gamma   90.00
#
_symmetry.space_group_name_H-M   'P 1'
#
loop_
_entity.id
_entity.type
_entity.pdbx_description
1 polymer ?
#
loop_
_entity_poly.entity_id
_entity_poly.type
_entity_poly.pdbx_seq_one_letter_code
_entity_poly.pdbx_strand_id
1 'polypeptide(L)'
;KNTNYALRSDMTKEEFVKEVLDGISPPPQYFAKNAKMNQSGYADLEDVLSTGNTPLSVDAFEQLAKSKEVLILDVRTQHDFVKNHIPRSIFIGLNGGFAPWVGALISDINQPILLVVPQGKSEEAVTRLARVGYDNTLGYLERGMDAWIAAEKITDQIKSVSAEEFSIQTNENKLHVLDVRKDGEY
;
A
#
# COMPACT_ATOMS: atom_id res chain seq x y z
N LYS A 1 -25.23 26.48 10.98
CA LYS A 1 -26.24 25.43 11.26
C LYS A 1 -26.80 24.83 9.97
N ASN A 2 -26.98 25.60 8.91
CA ASN A 2 -27.64 25.14 7.68
C ASN A 2 -26.75 24.29 6.76
N THR A 3 -25.46 24.19 7.02
CA THR A 3 -24.49 23.41 6.20
C THR A 3 -24.13 22.06 6.83
N ASN A 4 -24.51 21.84 8.07
CA ASN A 4 -24.25 20.58 8.76
C ASN A 4 -25.56 19.89 9.09
N TYR A 5 -25.89 18.83 8.35
CA TYR A 5 -27.12 18.06 8.54
C TYR A 5 -27.26 17.47 9.97
N ALA A 6 -26.15 17.12 10.63
CA ALA A 6 -26.17 16.60 12.01
C ALA A 6 -26.69 17.63 13.05
N LEU A 7 -26.78 18.91 12.68
CA LEU A 7 -27.28 20.00 13.55
C LEU A 7 -28.69 20.46 13.15
N ARG A 8 -29.34 19.78 12.24
CA ARG A 8 -30.73 20.05 11.85
C ARG A 8 -31.66 19.51 12.94
N SER A 9 -32.67 20.30 13.31
CA SER A 9 -33.67 19.94 14.33
C SER A 9 -34.99 19.47 13.73
N ASP A 10 -35.09 19.46 12.41
CA ASP A 10 -36.29 19.15 11.62
C ASP A 10 -36.29 17.73 11.03
N MET A 11 -35.29 16.90 11.39
CA MET A 11 -35.16 15.53 10.91
C MET A 11 -35.65 14.52 11.96
N THR A 12 -36.36 13.50 11.51
CA THR A 12 -36.62 12.32 12.34
C THR A 12 -35.34 11.49 12.51
N LYS A 13 -35.32 10.60 13.48
CA LYS A 13 -34.18 9.69 13.69
C LYS A 13 -33.91 8.83 12.44
N GLU A 14 -34.96 8.36 11.80
CA GLU A 14 -34.91 7.50 10.62
C GLU A 14 -34.30 8.27 9.42
N GLU A 15 -34.72 9.51 9.20
CA GLU A 15 -34.17 10.38 8.17
C GLU A 15 -32.71 10.71 8.41
N PHE A 16 -32.34 11.01 9.67
CA PHE A 16 -30.96 11.26 10.06
C PHE A 16 -30.07 10.03 9.81
N VAL A 17 -30.50 8.84 10.22
CA VAL A 17 -29.74 7.58 10.00
C VAL A 17 -29.56 7.32 8.51
N LYS A 18 -30.62 7.50 7.71
CA LYS A 18 -30.55 7.32 6.25
C LYS A 18 -29.55 8.28 5.62
N GLU A 19 -29.60 9.57 5.98
CA GLU A 19 -28.70 10.60 5.41
C GLU A 19 -27.24 10.41 5.86
N VAL A 20 -27.02 9.96 7.10
CA VAL A 20 -25.67 9.63 7.62
C VAL A 20 -25.08 8.40 6.94
N LEU A 21 -25.91 7.41 6.62
CA LEU A 21 -25.44 6.16 5.99
C LEU A 21 -25.37 6.27 4.47
N ASP A 22 -25.95 7.29 3.88
CA ASP A 22 -25.91 7.50 2.44
C ASP A 22 -24.49 7.82 1.98
N GLY A 23 -24.02 7.10 0.98
CA GLY A 23 -22.66 7.25 0.44
C GLY A 23 -21.51 6.72 1.33
N ILE A 24 -21.79 6.09 2.48
CA ILE A 24 -20.76 5.43 3.26
C ILE A 24 -20.32 4.15 2.54
N SER A 25 -19.06 4.13 2.11
CA SER A 25 -18.45 2.90 1.60
C SER A 25 -18.36 1.83 2.69
N PRO A 26 -18.43 0.55 2.32
CA PRO A 26 -18.18 -0.53 3.28
C PRO A 26 -16.87 -0.29 4.05
N PRO A 27 -16.84 -0.61 5.34
CA PRO A 27 -15.62 -0.42 6.13
C PRO A 27 -14.47 -1.25 5.54
N PRO A 28 -13.23 -0.73 5.55
CA PRO A 28 -12.07 -1.50 5.11
C PRO A 28 -11.98 -2.85 5.83
N GLN A 29 -11.55 -3.89 5.13
CA GLN A 29 -11.52 -5.26 5.66
C GLN A 29 -10.71 -5.39 6.96
N TYR A 30 -9.67 -4.59 7.11
CA TYR A 30 -8.83 -4.60 8.30
C TYR A 30 -9.49 -4.01 9.56
N PHE A 31 -10.60 -3.27 9.46
CA PHE A 31 -11.27 -2.66 10.62
C PHE A 31 -11.73 -3.70 11.64
N ALA A 32 -12.35 -4.78 11.19
CA ALA A 32 -12.82 -5.85 12.07
C ALA A 32 -11.65 -6.55 12.79
N LYS A 33 -10.53 -6.74 12.09
CA LYS A 33 -9.31 -7.33 12.66
C LYS A 33 -8.68 -6.40 13.70
N ASN A 34 -8.55 -5.10 13.38
CA ASN A 34 -8.02 -4.10 14.30
C ASN A 34 -8.88 -3.93 15.54
N ALA A 35 -10.21 -3.97 15.41
CA ALA A 35 -11.12 -3.95 16.57
C ALA A 35 -10.88 -5.14 17.49
N LYS A 36 -10.63 -6.34 16.93
CA LYS A 36 -10.29 -7.54 17.71
C LYS A 36 -8.92 -7.40 18.38
N MET A 37 -7.91 -6.89 17.66
CA MET A 37 -6.58 -6.64 18.21
C MET A 37 -6.60 -5.63 19.35
N ASN A 38 -7.40 -4.57 19.25
CA ASN A 38 -7.61 -3.61 20.33
C ASN A 38 -8.19 -4.25 21.61
N GLN A 39 -8.91 -5.36 21.48
CA GLN A 39 -9.47 -6.11 22.63
C GLN A 39 -8.47 -7.15 23.18
N SER A 40 -7.70 -7.81 22.32
CA SER A 40 -6.79 -8.91 22.71
C SER A 40 -5.35 -8.47 22.99
N GLY A 41 -4.99 -7.21 22.68
CA GLY A 41 -3.63 -6.71 22.71
C GLY A 41 -2.89 -6.96 21.37
N TYR A 42 -1.77 -6.27 21.18
CA TYR A 42 -0.88 -6.39 20.03
C TYR A 42 0.54 -6.71 20.50
N ALA A 43 1.39 -7.08 19.55
CA ALA A 43 2.82 -7.21 19.79
C ALA A 43 3.41 -5.86 20.27
N ASP A 44 4.46 -5.93 21.07
CA ASP A 44 5.17 -4.72 21.47
C ASP A 44 5.76 -4.03 20.23
N LEU A 45 5.56 -2.74 20.12
CA LEU A 45 6.06 -1.98 18.96
C LEU A 45 7.59 -2.02 18.87
N GLU A 46 8.29 -2.09 20.00
CA GLU A 46 9.77 -2.20 20.01
C GLU A 46 10.21 -3.54 19.41
N ASP A 47 9.51 -4.64 19.69
CA ASP A 47 9.79 -5.95 19.12
C ASP A 47 9.52 -5.96 17.60
N VAL A 48 8.40 -5.39 17.17
CA VAL A 48 8.05 -5.26 15.75
C VAL A 48 9.08 -4.42 15.01
N LEU A 49 9.51 -3.29 15.59
CA LEU A 49 10.55 -2.43 15.02
C LEU A 49 11.91 -3.12 14.98
N SER A 50 12.29 -3.84 16.03
CA SER A 50 13.58 -4.53 16.09
C SER A 50 13.72 -5.58 14.98
N THR A 51 12.62 -6.26 14.66
CA THR A 51 12.59 -7.26 13.57
C THR A 51 12.41 -6.58 12.21
N GLY A 52 11.38 -5.75 12.08
CA GLY A 52 10.98 -5.17 10.80
C GLY A 52 11.94 -4.13 10.25
N ASN A 53 12.67 -3.41 11.12
CA ASN A 53 13.68 -2.43 10.71
C ASN A 53 15.09 -3.04 10.54
N THR A 54 15.16 -4.31 10.19
CA THR A 54 16.42 -5.03 9.94
C THR A 54 16.88 -4.80 8.50
N PRO A 55 18.09 -4.25 8.28
CA PRO A 55 18.66 -4.12 6.94
C PRO A 55 19.06 -5.49 6.40
N LEU A 56 18.66 -5.80 5.18
CA LEU A 56 18.99 -7.03 4.49
C LEU A 56 19.91 -6.76 3.30
N SER A 57 21.00 -7.50 3.21
CA SER A 57 21.81 -7.49 1.99
C SER A 57 20.98 -7.93 0.78
N VAL A 58 21.41 -7.58 -0.44
CA VAL A 58 20.73 -7.97 -1.68
C VAL A 58 20.50 -9.47 -1.75
N ASP A 59 21.50 -10.29 -1.36
CA ASP A 59 21.39 -11.74 -1.42
C ASP A 59 20.43 -12.29 -0.35
N ALA A 60 20.46 -11.76 0.88
CA ALA A 60 19.53 -12.14 1.93
C ALA A 60 18.08 -11.78 1.56
N PHE A 61 17.88 -10.57 1.04
CA PHE A 61 16.58 -10.11 0.55
C PHE A 61 16.06 -11.00 -0.58
N GLU A 62 16.89 -11.30 -1.58
CA GLU A 62 16.53 -12.16 -2.71
C GLU A 62 16.16 -13.57 -2.26
N GLN A 63 16.90 -14.14 -1.29
CA GLN A 63 16.58 -15.48 -0.77
C GLN A 63 15.19 -15.52 -0.13
N LEU A 64 14.84 -14.53 0.69
CA LEU A 64 13.51 -14.43 1.30
C LEU A 64 12.43 -14.19 0.24
N ALA A 65 12.73 -13.34 -0.75
CA ALA A 65 11.80 -13.00 -1.83
C ALA A 65 11.48 -14.17 -2.78
N LYS A 66 12.26 -15.25 -2.77
CA LYS A 66 11.98 -16.47 -3.56
C LYS A 66 10.72 -17.21 -3.08
N SER A 67 10.36 -17.08 -1.81
CA SER A 67 9.10 -17.62 -1.32
C SER A 67 7.91 -16.92 -1.96
N LYS A 68 6.93 -17.69 -2.43
CA LYS A 68 5.68 -17.14 -2.97
C LYS A 68 4.78 -16.55 -1.88
N GLU A 69 5.02 -16.92 -0.63
CA GLU A 69 4.27 -16.42 0.53
C GLU A 69 4.75 -15.05 0.98
N VAL A 70 5.97 -14.64 0.60
CA VAL A 70 6.53 -13.35 0.97
C VAL A 70 6.12 -12.29 -0.06
N LEU A 71 5.56 -11.20 0.46
CA LEU A 71 5.20 -10.02 -0.32
C LEU A 71 6.36 -9.02 -0.33
N ILE A 72 6.74 -8.54 -1.50
CA ILE A 72 7.64 -7.40 -1.63
C ILE A 72 6.79 -6.14 -1.75
N LEU A 73 6.88 -5.26 -0.76
CA LEU A 73 6.16 -3.99 -0.72
C LEU A 73 7.13 -2.84 -1.00
N ASP A 74 6.94 -2.19 -2.14
CA ASP A 74 7.70 -0.98 -2.50
C ASP A 74 6.93 0.25 -2.03
N VAL A 75 7.53 0.98 -1.10
CA VAL A 75 6.93 2.17 -0.48
C VAL A 75 7.58 3.48 -0.92
N ARG A 76 8.38 3.43 -1.98
CA ARG A 76 9.03 4.60 -2.58
C ARG A 76 8.01 5.55 -3.21
N THR A 77 8.47 6.46 -4.06
CA THR A 77 7.56 7.28 -4.87
C THR A 77 7.04 6.51 -6.08
N GLN A 78 5.87 6.90 -6.59
CA GLN A 78 5.35 6.34 -7.83
C GLN A 78 6.34 6.48 -8.99
N HIS A 79 7.03 7.62 -9.08
CA HIS A 79 8.04 7.88 -10.11
C HIS A 79 9.19 6.88 -10.05
N ASP A 80 9.69 6.58 -8.84
CA ASP A 80 10.78 5.63 -8.66
C ASP A 80 10.35 4.20 -8.99
N PHE A 81 9.13 3.81 -8.55
CA PHE A 81 8.58 2.50 -8.84
C PHE A 81 8.39 2.26 -10.34
N VAL A 82 7.80 3.21 -11.04
CA VAL A 82 7.58 3.14 -12.50
C VAL A 82 8.90 2.99 -13.26
N LYS A 83 9.93 3.71 -12.83
CA LYS A 83 11.24 3.69 -13.45
C LYS A 83 11.95 2.34 -13.32
N ASN A 84 11.90 1.76 -12.13
CA ASN A 84 12.42 0.43 -11.86
C ASN A 84 11.86 -0.10 -10.54
N HIS A 85 11.53 -1.38 -10.49
CA HIS A 85 11.11 -2.07 -9.29
C HIS A 85 11.51 -3.55 -9.34
N ILE A 86 11.49 -4.21 -8.19
CA ILE A 86 11.73 -5.65 -8.12
C ILE A 86 10.51 -6.38 -8.71
N PRO A 87 10.69 -7.35 -9.61
CA PRO A 87 9.57 -8.11 -10.17
C PRO A 87 8.68 -8.72 -9.07
N ARG A 88 7.36 -8.72 -9.30
CA ARG A 88 6.33 -9.17 -8.34
C ARG A 88 6.15 -8.28 -7.11
N SER A 89 6.86 -7.17 -6.99
CA SER A 89 6.55 -6.21 -5.92
C SER A 89 5.23 -5.48 -6.18
N ILE A 90 4.54 -5.13 -5.11
CA ILE A 90 3.40 -4.21 -5.17
C ILE A 90 3.84 -2.82 -4.68
N PHE A 91 3.21 -1.80 -5.23
CA PHE A 91 3.49 -0.42 -4.88
C PHE A 91 2.43 0.16 -3.96
N ILE A 92 2.84 0.64 -2.80
CA ILE A 92 2.01 1.48 -1.93
C ILE A 92 2.90 2.57 -1.34
N GLY A 93 2.92 3.75 -1.95
CA GLY A 93 3.79 4.85 -1.52
C GLY A 93 3.51 5.33 -0.10
N LEU A 94 4.55 5.65 0.65
CA LEU A 94 4.41 6.21 2.01
C LEU A 94 3.63 7.53 2.02
N ASN A 95 3.70 8.31 0.95
CA ASN A 95 2.98 9.56 0.84
C ASN A 95 1.50 9.31 0.49
N GLY A 96 0.59 9.98 1.18
CA GLY A 96 -0.86 9.87 0.93
C GLY A 96 -1.56 8.79 1.76
N GLY A 97 -2.50 8.09 1.16
CA GLY A 97 -3.37 7.12 1.82
C GLY A 97 -2.73 5.74 2.09
N PHE A 98 -1.53 5.69 2.65
CA PHE A 98 -0.78 4.44 2.87
C PHE A 98 -1.59 3.37 3.61
N ALA A 99 -2.09 3.69 4.80
CA ALA A 99 -2.82 2.73 5.65
C ALA A 99 -4.10 2.18 5.00
N PRO A 100 -5.00 3.00 4.40
CA PRO A 100 -6.13 2.50 3.63
C PRO A 100 -5.73 1.57 2.48
N TRP A 101 -4.67 1.88 1.73
CA TRP A 101 -4.22 1.06 0.63
C TRP A 101 -3.60 -0.26 1.09
N VAL A 102 -2.80 -0.25 2.16
CA VAL A 102 -2.28 -1.48 2.78
C VAL A 102 -3.44 -2.41 3.16
N GLY A 103 -4.45 -1.89 3.86
CA GLY A 103 -5.61 -2.67 4.28
C GLY A 103 -6.53 -3.12 3.15
N ALA A 104 -6.52 -2.43 2.00
CA ALA A 104 -7.31 -2.81 0.83
C ALA A 104 -6.62 -3.88 -0.03
N LEU A 105 -5.30 -3.81 -0.17
CA LEU A 105 -4.53 -4.65 -1.09
C LEU A 105 -3.92 -5.88 -0.42
N ILE A 106 -3.60 -5.82 0.88
CA ILE A 106 -3.02 -6.93 1.62
C ILE A 106 -4.10 -7.55 2.49
N SER A 107 -4.66 -8.66 2.05
CA SER A 107 -5.81 -9.31 2.72
C SER A 107 -5.44 -10.04 4.01
N ASP A 108 -4.21 -10.57 4.10
CA ASP A 108 -3.73 -11.26 5.29
C ASP A 108 -2.89 -10.33 6.16
N ILE A 109 -3.36 -10.09 7.38
CA ILE A 109 -2.67 -9.24 8.36
C ILE A 109 -1.33 -9.85 8.83
N ASN A 110 -1.18 -11.18 8.72
CA ASN A 110 0.05 -11.88 9.07
C ASN A 110 0.98 -12.07 7.86
N GLN A 111 0.67 -11.44 6.72
CA GLN A 111 1.48 -11.51 5.51
C GLN A 111 2.94 -11.19 5.81
N PRO A 112 3.90 -12.10 5.51
CA PRO A 112 5.31 -11.76 5.58
C PRO A 112 5.66 -10.71 4.53
N ILE A 113 6.24 -9.58 4.97
CA ILE A 113 6.52 -8.41 4.12
C ILE A 113 8.01 -8.11 4.10
N LEU A 114 8.56 -7.96 2.90
CA LEU A 114 9.87 -7.37 2.63
C LEU A 114 9.69 -5.96 2.09
N LEU A 115 10.46 -5.01 2.58
CA LEU A 115 10.29 -3.60 2.22
C LEU A 115 11.38 -3.11 1.26
N VAL A 116 10.95 -2.37 0.24
CA VAL A 116 11.80 -1.47 -0.55
C VAL A 116 11.44 -0.05 -0.17
N VAL A 117 12.35 0.65 0.50
CA VAL A 117 12.07 1.94 1.14
C VAL A 117 12.96 3.06 0.60
N PRO A 118 12.51 4.32 0.63
CA PRO A 118 13.41 5.45 0.45
C PRO A 118 14.46 5.48 1.56
N GLN A 119 15.62 6.02 1.30
CA GLN A 119 16.69 6.13 2.29
C GLN A 119 16.21 6.82 3.57
N GLY A 120 16.48 6.19 4.73
CA GLY A 120 16.11 6.71 6.05
C GLY A 120 14.61 6.63 6.38
N LYS A 121 13.81 5.84 5.62
CA LYS A 121 12.37 5.72 5.82
C LYS A 121 11.92 4.33 6.28
N SER A 122 12.84 3.43 6.61
CA SER A 122 12.51 2.06 7.01
C SER A 122 11.71 2.01 8.31
N GLU A 123 12.15 2.74 9.34
CA GLU A 123 11.44 2.80 10.63
C GLU A 123 10.02 3.40 10.47
N GLU A 124 9.89 4.47 9.68
CA GLU A 124 8.57 5.06 9.38
C GLU A 124 7.66 4.03 8.69
N ALA A 125 8.18 3.29 7.71
CA ALA A 125 7.41 2.28 6.99
C ALA A 125 6.92 1.16 7.91
N VAL A 126 7.81 0.60 8.73
CA VAL A 126 7.47 -0.45 9.70
C VAL A 126 6.46 0.06 10.72
N THR A 127 6.68 1.25 11.29
CA THR A 127 5.75 1.86 12.25
C THR A 127 4.35 2.04 11.64
N ARG A 128 4.26 2.47 10.39
CA ARG A 128 2.97 2.70 9.73
C ARG A 128 2.26 1.40 9.38
N LEU A 129 2.98 0.33 9.07
CA LEU A 129 2.43 -1.02 8.93
C LEU A 129 1.90 -1.53 10.27
N ALA A 130 2.69 -1.44 11.34
CA ALA A 130 2.31 -1.87 12.67
C ALA A 130 1.04 -1.16 13.19
N ARG A 131 0.89 0.14 12.91
CA ARG A 131 -0.32 0.91 13.28
C ARG A 131 -1.62 0.37 12.68
N VAL A 132 -1.55 -0.39 11.61
CA VAL A 132 -2.70 -1.05 10.98
C VAL A 132 -2.65 -2.57 11.13
N GLY A 133 -1.76 -3.07 12.02
CA GLY A 133 -1.70 -4.45 12.45
C GLY A 133 -0.90 -5.40 11.55
N TYR A 134 -0.07 -4.87 10.65
CA TYR A 134 0.83 -5.67 9.82
C TYR A 134 2.21 -5.73 10.46
N ASP A 135 2.36 -6.62 11.44
CA ASP A 135 3.55 -6.72 12.30
C ASP A 135 4.63 -7.67 11.76
N ASN A 136 4.32 -8.42 10.70
CA ASN A 136 5.20 -9.43 10.15
C ASN A 136 6.09 -8.88 9.02
N THR A 137 6.80 -7.77 9.31
CA THR A 137 7.84 -7.25 8.42
C THR A 137 9.16 -7.98 8.69
N LEU A 138 9.73 -8.60 7.65
CA LEU A 138 10.95 -9.41 7.73
C LEU A 138 12.23 -8.59 7.64
N GLY A 139 12.14 -7.34 7.21
CA GLY A 139 13.23 -6.41 7.01
C GLY A 139 13.09 -5.61 5.74
N TYR A 140 14.10 -4.82 5.43
CA TYR A 140 14.13 -3.96 4.25
C TYR A 140 15.42 -4.14 3.45
N LEU A 141 15.35 -3.86 2.14
CA LEU A 141 16.50 -3.90 1.25
C LEU A 141 17.49 -2.79 1.63
N GLU A 142 18.65 -3.17 2.16
CA GLU A 142 19.71 -2.23 2.53
C GLU A 142 20.18 -1.46 1.29
N ARG A 143 20.30 -0.14 1.42
CA ARG A 143 20.62 0.80 0.32
C ARG A 143 19.62 0.78 -0.84
N GLY A 144 18.46 0.14 -0.68
CA GLY A 144 17.34 0.19 -1.61
C GLY A 144 17.65 -0.32 -3.02
N MET A 145 16.94 0.22 -4.00
CA MET A 145 17.07 -0.20 -5.40
C MET A 145 18.45 0.06 -6.01
N ASP A 146 19.21 1.01 -5.49
CA ASP A 146 20.57 1.27 -6.00
C ASP A 146 21.49 0.05 -5.76
N ALA A 147 21.37 -0.58 -4.58
CA ALA A 147 22.13 -1.82 -4.30
C ALA A 147 21.66 -2.99 -5.15
N TRP A 148 20.34 -3.11 -5.39
CA TRP A 148 19.77 -4.16 -6.23
C TRP A 148 20.25 -4.06 -7.67
N ILE A 149 20.24 -2.85 -8.24
CA ILE A 149 20.72 -2.57 -9.60
C ILE A 149 22.24 -2.77 -9.70
N ALA A 150 23.00 -2.29 -8.72
CA ALA A 150 24.46 -2.46 -8.68
C ALA A 150 24.88 -3.94 -8.59
N ALA A 151 24.03 -4.80 -8.02
CA ALA A 151 24.19 -6.26 -7.99
C ALA A 151 23.68 -6.96 -9.28
N GLU A 152 23.34 -6.20 -10.31
CA GLU A 152 22.85 -6.70 -11.60
C GLU A 152 21.63 -7.62 -11.50
N LYS A 153 20.79 -7.41 -10.47
CA LYS A 153 19.56 -8.18 -10.28
C LYS A 153 18.47 -7.71 -11.23
N ILE A 154 17.57 -8.61 -11.57
CA ILE A 154 16.45 -8.35 -12.49
C ILE A 154 15.55 -7.27 -11.90
N THR A 155 15.23 -6.29 -12.74
CA THR A 155 14.24 -5.24 -12.45
C THR A 155 13.14 -5.23 -13.50
N ASP A 156 11.98 -4.76 -13.10
CA ASP A 156 10.86 -4.48 -14.00
C ASP A 156 10.61 -2.96 -14.07
N GLN A 157 9.86 -2.52 -15.06
CA GLN A 157 9.49 -1.12 -15.24
C GLN A 157 8.10 -0.98 -15.84
N ILE A 158 7.45 0.14 -15.58
CA ILE A 158 6.16 0.49 -16.19
C ILE A 158 6.39 1.61 -17.18
N LYS A 159 6.07 1.36 -18.44
CA LYS A 159 6.17 2.40 -19.47
C LYS A 159 5.03 3.41 -19.31
N SER A 160 5.38 4.64 -18.97
CA SER A 160 4.44 5.77 -19.06
C SER A 160 4.44 6.34 -20.47
N VAL A 161 3.26 6.69 -20.96
CA VAL A 161 3.07 7.33 -22.27
C VAL A 161 2.25 8.61 -22.10
N SER A 162 2.47 9.58 -22.97
CA SER A 162 1.62 10.77 -23.05
C SER A 162 0.24 10.44 -23.64
N ALA A 163 -0.72 11.34 -23.48
CA ALA A 163 -2.05 11.18 -24.10
C ALA A 163 -1.96 11.11 -25.63
N GLU A 164 -1.01 11.85 -26.23
CA GLU A 164 -0.75 11.84 -27.68
C GLU A 164 -0.19 10.49 -28.13
N GLU A 165 0.83 9.99 -27.43
CA GLU A 165 1.41 8.67 -27.70
C GLU A 165 0.39 7.55 -27.52
N PHE A 166 -0.46 7.65 -26.46
CA PHE A 166 -1.53 6.69 -26.23
C PHE A 166 -2.55 6.70 -27.38
N SER A 167 -2.97 7.88 -27.86
CA SER A 167 -3.86 8.02 -29.01
C SER A 167 -3.32 7.38 -30.28
N ILE A 168 -2.03 7.59 -30.56
CA ILE A 168 -1.35 6.99 -31.73
C ILE A 168 -1.32 5.46 -31.59
N GLN A 169 -0.90 4.95 -30.43
CA GLN A 169 -0.77 3.51 -30.18
C GLN A 169 -2.14 2.79 -30.24
N THR A 170 -3.21 3.45 -29.78
CA THR A 170 -4.58 2.87 -29.83
C THR A 170 -5.10 2.78 -31.24
N ASN A 171 -4.74 3.72 -32.10
CA ASN A 171 -5.14 3.69 -33.50
C ASN A 171 -4.34 2.68 -34.35
N GLU A 172 -3.08 2.44 -34.01
CA GLU A 172 -2.19 1.54 -34.76
C GLU A 172 -2.26 0.09 -34.26
N ASN A 173 -2.55 -0.12 -33.00
CA ASN A 173 -2.55 -1.43 -32.35
C ASN A 173 -3.87 -1.71 -31.63
N LYS A 174 -4.29 -2.99 -31.61
CA LYS A 174 -5.41 -3.44 -30.78
C LYS A 174 -4.94 -3.56 -29.33
N LEU A 175 -4.91 -2.44 -28.60
CA LEU A 175 -4.55 -2.42 -27.19
C LEU A 175 -5.75 -2.81 -26.31
N HIS A 176 -5.50 -3.56 -25.25
CA HIS A 176 -6.48 -3.72 -24.19
C HIS A 176 -6.35 -2.51 -23.24
N VAL A 177 -7.38 -1.67 -23.24
CA VAL A 177 -7.44 -0.47 -22.40
C VAL A 177 -8.29 -0.77 -21.18
N LEU A 178 -7.71 -0.58 -20.00
CA LEU A 178 -8.45 -0.66 -18.73
C LEU A 178 -8.47 0.73 -18.08
N ASP A 179 -9.67 1.28 -17.92
CA ASP A 179 -9.87 2.48 -17.12
C ASP A 179 -10.05 2.09 -15.65
N VAL A 180 -9.17 2.62 -14.79
CA VAL A 180 -9.16 2.34 -13.34
C VAL A 180 -9.71 3.51 -12.52
N ARG A 181 -10.27 4.53 -13.18
CA ARG A 181 -10.93 5.66 -12.51
C ARG A 181 -12.25 5.20 -11.90
N LYS A 182 -12.72 5.94 -10.89
CA LYS A 182 -14.07 5.75 -10.34
C LYS A 182 -15.10 6.32 -11.30
N ASP A 183 -16.34 5.81 -11.24
CA ASP A 183 -17.45 6.26 -12.10
C ASP A 183 -17.67 7.80 -12.09
N GLY A 184 -17.37 8.46 -10.99
CA GLY A 184 -17.47 9.92 -10.88
C GLY A 184 -16.26 10.70 -11.41
N GLU A 185 -15.20 10.02 -11.85
CA GLU A 185 -13.98 10.63 -12.43
C GLU A 185 -13.93 10.46 -13.95
N TYR A 186 -14.90 9.73 -14.50
CA TYR A 186 -15.03 9.43 -15.91
C TYR A 186 -15.71 10.56 -16.67
#